data_c507ec1b85cddb67e55b3500a185d8e6
#
_entry.id   c507ec1b85cddb67e55b3500a185d8e6
#
_cell.length_a   1.000
_cell.length_b   1.000
_cell.length_c   1.000
_cell.angle_alpha   90.00
_cell.angle_beta   90.00
_cell.angle_gamma   90.00
#
_symmetry.space_group_name_H-M   'P 1'
#
loop_
_entity.id
_entity.type
_entity.pdbx_description
1 polymer ?
#
loop_
_entity_poly.entity_id
_entity_poly.type
_entity_poly.pdbx_seq_one_letter_code
_entity_poly.pdbx_strand_id
1 'polypeptide(L)'
;MEQLQATFDKLLRETSTTFHRYMYNRINWDARMIGLMGPRGVGKTTLVLQHIKEQLPRKDSLYVQAEDFYFASHRLTELADSFAKMGGKYLFIDEIHKYKDWARELKLIYDYHAELHVMFTGSSVLDIAKGAFDLSRRALMYEMQGLSYREYLELFHGIHFPVCTLEQLMQQEVNIPTGFLPLEHFADYLQRGYYPFSVGDIRMYIQQVVNATIETDIPQYADLTVSTARKLKRLLAIIAQSAPFKPNMSQIGGQLEVSRNNVADLCAYLEKAGLIGQLRTSTGGIQGLGKVDKIYLDNPTLIYTLAGKSVEIGTVRETFFFNQTRSFMPVTVSPISDFLIDGKYTFEVGGKKKKQNQLQNIENGYVVKDDIETGYGNIIPLWMFGMLY
;
A
#
# COMPACT_ATOMS: atom_id res chain seq x y z
N MET A 1 -27.52 3.28 -17.90
CA MET A 1 -27.28 1.86 -17.59
C MET A 1 -26.55 1.13 -18.74
N GLU A 2 -27.04 1.17 -19.97
CA GLU A 2 -26.40 0.51 -21.15
C GLU A 2 -24.94 0.93 -21.37
N GLN A 3 -24.64 2.22 -21.26
CA GLN A 3 -23.27 2.73 -21.40
C GLN A 3 -22.33 2.18 -20.30
N LEU A 4 -22.81 2.11 -19.05
CA LEU A 4 -22.03 1.52 -17.95
C LEU A 4 -21.73 0.03 -18.21
N GLN A 5 -22.72 -0.72 -18.70
CA GLN A 5 -22.55 -2.13 -19.07
C GLN A 5 -21.56 -2.30 -20.23
N ALA A 6 -21.62 -1.47 -21.25
CA ALA A 6 -20.71 -1.52 -22.39
C ALA A 6 -19.23 -1.25 -21.97
N THR A 7 -19.03 -0.26 -21.10
CA THR A 7 -17.71 0.04 -20.51
C THR A 7 -17.21 -1.14 -19.68
N PHE A 8 -18.07 -1.71 -18.84
CA PHE A 8 -17.73 -2.87 -18.04
C PHE A 8 -17.33 -4.08 -18.89
N ASP A 9 -18.10 -4.41 -19.95
CA ASP A 9 -17.79 -5.52 -20.86
C ASP A 9 -16.44 -5.35 -21.57
N LYS A 10 -16.10 -4.12 -21.93
CA LYS A 10 -14.79 -3.81 -22.52
C LYS A 10 -13.68 -4.10 -21.51
N LEU A 11 -13.78 -3.57 -20.29
CA LEU A 11 -12.77 -3.75 -19.24
C LEU A 11 -12.58 -5.24 -18.90
N LEU A 12 -13.65 -6.02 -18.79
CA LEU A 12 -13.56 -7.46 -18.53
C LEU A 12 -12.82 -8.21 -19.64
N ARG A 13 -13.07 -7.86 -20.92
CA ARG A 13 -12.36 -8.50 -22.05
C ARG A 13 -10.85 -8.23 -21.99
N GLU A 14 -10.47 -6.99 -21.67
CA GLU A 14 -9.09 -6.53 -21.64
C GLU A 14 -8.31 -6.99 -20.40
N THR A 15 -9.01 -7.43 -19.34
CA THR A 15 -8.37 -7.85 -18.09
C THR A 15 -7.70 -9.21 -18.25
N SER A 16 -6.37 -9.24 -17.99
CA SER A 16 -5.59 -10.49 -17.89
C SER A 16 -5.80 -11.19 -16.55
N THR A 17 -5.82 -12.52 -16.58
CA THR A 17 -5.94 -13.38 -15.38
C THR A 17 -4.72 -14.29 -15.20
N THR A 18 -3.59 -13.94 -15.84
CA THR A 18 -2.36 -14.76 -15.78
C THR A 18 -1.59 -14.60 -14.48
N PHE A 19 -1.81 -13.52 -13.74
CA PHE A 19 -1.16 -13.22 -12.47
C PHE A 19 -2.18 -12.59 -11.52
N HIS A 20 -2.20 -13.06 -10.27
CA HIS A 20 -3.03 -12.51 -9.21
C HIS A 20 -2.20 -11.93 -8.08
N ARG A 21 -2.63 -10.78 -7.57
CA ARG A 21 -2.02 -10.16 -6.40
C ARG A 21 -2.30 -10.99 -5.15
N TYR A 22 -1.37 -10.97 -4.18
CA TYR A 22 -1.50 -11.66 -2.89
C TYR A 22 -2.85 -11.43 -2.19
N MET A 23 -3.42 -10.26 -2.38
CA MET A 23 -4.69 -9.87 -1.77
C MET A 23 -5.88 -10.68 -2.29
N TYR A 24 -5.80 -11.23 -3.52
CA TYR A 24 -6.86 -12.04 -4.12
C TYR A 24 -7.30 -13.20 -3.23
N ASN A 25 -6.34 -13.88 -2.60
CA ASN A 25 -6.59 -15.01 -1.71
C ASN A 25 -6.85 -14.60 -0.24
N ARG A 26 -6.70 -13.33 0.10
CA ARG A 26 -6.92 -12.82 1.47
C ARG A 26 -8.29 -12.18 1.66
N ILE A 27 -8.91 -11.71 0.59
CA ILE A 27 -10.24 -11.10 0.65
C ILE A 27 -11.27 -12.18 0.94
N ASN A 28 -12.12 -11.93 1.95
CA ASN A 28 -13.35 -12.70 2.14
C ASN A 28 -14.41 -12.20 1.16
N TRP A 29 -14.44 -12.80 -0.03
CA TRP A 29 -15.33 -12.41 -1.12
C TRP A 29 -16.82 -12.65 -0.84
N ASP A 30 -17.15 -13.47 0.17
CA ASP A 30 -18.53 -13.74 0.58
C ASP A 30 -19.12 -12.63 1.47
N ALA A 31 -18.31 -11.66 1.90
CA ALA A 31 -18.78 -10.56 2.70
C ALA A 31 -19.72 -9.64 1.88
N ARG A 32 -20.82 -9.23 2.50
CA ARG A 32 -21.82 -8.36 1.85
C ARG A 32 -21.27 -7.00 1.42
N MET A 33 -20.31 -6.46 2.16
CA MET A 33 -19.66 -5.19 1.81
C MET A 33 -18.17 -5.30 2.05
N ILE A 34 -17.40 -4.95 1.03
CA ILE A 34 -15.94 -5.01 1.02
C ILE A 34 -15.39 -3.66 0.56
N GLY A 35 -14.46 -3.09 1.34
CA GLY A 35 -13.66 -1.94 0.92
C GLY A 35 -12.22 -2.35 0.65
N LEU A 36 -11.70 -2.11 -0.55
CA LEU A 36 -10.31 -2.34 -0.91
C LEU A 36 -9.58 -1.01 -1.08
N MET A 37 -8.78 -0.66 -0.07
CA MET A 37 -7.98 0.55 -0.06
C MET A 37 -6.55 0.26 -0.50
N GLY A 38 -5.79 1.29 -0.85
CA GLY A 38 -4.37 1.17 -1.17
C GLY A 38 -3.87 2.31 -2.04
N PRO A 39 -2.54 2.50 -2.13
CA PRO A 39 -1.94 3.54 -2.95
C PRO A 39 -2.41 3.50 -4.40
N ARG A 40 -2.30 4.63 -5.08
CA ARG A 40 -2.62 4.71 -6.52
C ARG A 40 -1.66 3.84 -7.33
N GLY A 41 -2.20 3.09 -8.30
CA GLY A 41 -1.38 2.30 -9.24
C GLY A 41 -0.94 0.93 -8.75
N VAL A 42 -1.37 0.46 -7.57
CA VAL A 42 -0.99 -0.87 -7.04
C VAL A 42 -1.79 -2.05 -7.62
N GLY A 43 -2.79 -1.80 -8.50
CA GLY A 43 -3.53 -2.85 -9.21
C GLY A 43 -4.88 -3.23 -8.60
N LYS A 44 -5.51 -2.37 -7.77
CA LYS A 44 -6.84 -2.63 -7.16
C LYS A 44 -7.92 -2.94 -8.20
N THR A 45 -8.07 -2.09 -9.20
CA THR A 45 -9.02 -2.23 -10.30
C THR A 45 -8.87 -3.58 -11.02
N THR A 46 -7.63 -3.94 -11.35
CA THR A 46 -7.32 -5.21 -12.02
C THR A 46 -7.73 -6.40 -11.18
N LEU A 47 -7.41 -6.40 -9.88
CA LEU A 47 -7.77 -7.47 -8.94
C LEU A 47 -9.30 -7.67 -8.86
N VAL A 48 -10.06 -6.58 -8.78
CA VAL A 48 -11.53 -6.62 -8.77
C VAL A 48 -12.09 -7.20 -10.07
N LEU A 49 -11.61 -6.72 -11.20
CA LEU A 49 -12.05 -7.21 -12.52
C LEU A 49 -11.67 -8.67 -12.76
N GLN A 50 -10.53 -9.14 -12.24
CA GLN A 50 -10.13 -10.55 -12.26
C GLN A 50 -11.13 -11.40 -11.50
N HIS A 51 -11.49 -11.01 -10.27
CA HIS A 51 -12.47 -11.74 -9.48
C HIS A 51 -13.84 -11.84 -10.19
N ILE A 52 -14.32 -10.73 -10.74
CA ILE A 52 -15.57 -10.74 -11.50
C ILE A 52 -15.48 -11.71 -12.70
N LYS A 53 -14.39 -11.62 -13.46
CA LYS A 53 -14.19 -12.40 -14.69
C LYS A 53 -14.14 -13.90 -14.45
N GLU A 54 -13.56 -14.32 -13.32
CA GLU A 54 -13.29 -15.73 -13.04
C GLU A 54 -14.35 -16.41 -12.16
N GLN A 55 -14.97 -15.64 -11.25
CA GLN A 55 -15.76 -16.23 -10.18
C GLN A 55 -17.26 -15.87 -10.24
N LEU A 56 -17.64 -14.80 -10.94
CA LEU A 56 -18.99 -14.28 -10.88
C LEU A 56 -19.75 -14.36 -12.21
N PRO A 57 -21.08 -14.63 -12.16
CA PRO A 57 -21.90 -14.57 -13.37
C PRO A 57 -21.96 -13.11 -13.89
N ARG A 58 -21.59 -12.91 -15.15
CA ARG A 58 -21.60 -11.57 -15.77
C ARG A 58 -22.97 -10.88 -15.70
N LYS A 59 -24.07 -11.63 -15.87
CA LYS A 59 -25.43 -11.10 -15.83
C LYS A 59 -25.86 -10.57 -14.47
N ASP A 60 -25.27 -11.11 -13.38
CA ASP A 60 -25.59 -10.77 -12.00
C ASP A 60 -24.62 -9.71 -11.45
N SER A 61 -23.63 -9.27 -12.26
CA SER A 61 -22.54 -8.39 -11.85
C SER A 61 -22.58 -7.05 -12.60
N LEU A 62 -22.24 -5.97 -11.90
CA LEU A 62 -22.04 -4.63 -12.49
C LEU A 62 -20.80 -3.98 -11.87
N TYR A 63 -19.91 -3.50 -12.72
CA TYR A 63 -18.77 -2.67 -12.32
C TYR A 63 -18.97 -1.25 -12.87
N VAL A 64 -18.73 -0.26 -12.02
CA VAL A 64 -18.81 1.17 -12.37
C VAL A 64 -17.63 1.94 -11.76
N GLN A 65 -17.19 2.99 -12.45
CA GLN A 65 -16.26 3.97 -11.92
C GLN A 65 -17.02 5.12 -11.30
N ALA A 66 -16.70 5.49 -10.06
CA ALA A 66 -17.41 6.54 -9.33
C ALA A 66 -17.26 7.94 -9.96
N GLU A 67 -16.28 8.13 -10.83
CA GLU A 67 -16.07 9.38 -11.61
C GLU A 67 -16.80 9.40 -12.96
N ASP A 68 -17.56 8.35 -13.31
CA ASP A 68 -18.32 8.33 -14.56
C ASP A 68 -19.34 9.47 -14.62
N PHE A 69 -19.51 10.06 -15.80
CA PHE A 69 -20.48 11.13 -16.05
C PHE A 69 -21.92 10.75 -15.72
N TYR A 70 -22.24 9.47 -15.68
CA TYR A 70 -23.52 8.96 -15.21
C TYR A 70 -23.89 9.55 -13.84
N PHE A 71 -22.92 9.65 -12.93
CA PHE A 71 -23.10 10.14 -11.58
C PHE A 71 -23.19 11.67 -11.46
N ALA A 72 -23.04 12.40 -12.56
CA ALA A 72 -23.35 13.84 -12.56
C ALA A 72 -24.86 14.13 -12.37
N SER A 73 -25.73 13.16 -12.73
CA SER A 73 -27.21 13.31 -12.65
C SER A 73 -27.90 12.16 -11.91
N HIS A 74 -27.20 11.10 -11.53
CA HIS A 74 -27.77 9.94 -10.85
C HIS A 74 -27.03 9.65 -9.55
N ARG A 75 -27.73 9.12 -8.56
CA ARG A 75 -27.16 8.70 -7.30
C ARG A 75 -26.70 7.24 -7.34
N LEU A 76 -25.72 6.90 -6.49
CA LEU A 76 -25.32 5.50 -6.28
C LEU A 76 -26.48 4.64 -5.77
N THR A 77 -27.31 5.18 -4.88
CA THR A 77 -28.52 4.50 -4.36
C THR A 77 -29.53 4.22 -5.45
N GLU A 78 -29.74 5.14 -6.41
CA GLU A 78 -30.63 4.95 -7.56
C GLU A 78 -30.10 3.87 -8.51
N LEU A 79 -28.78 3.85 -8.73
CA LEU A 79 -28.14 2.80 -9.51
C LEU A 79 -28.32 1.44 -8.84
N ALA A 80 -28.06 1.34 -7.54
CA ALA A 80 -28.18 0.10 -6.77
C ALA A 80 -29.63 -0.43 -6.78
N ASP A 81 -30.63 0.45 -6.56
CA ASP A 81 -32.05 0.10 -6.62
C ASP A 81 -32.44 -0.44 -8.00
N SER A 82 -32.04 0.27 -9.07
CA SER A 82 -32.33 -0.15 -10.44
C SER A 82 -31.66 -1.48 -10.78
N PHE A 83 -30.41 -1.67 -10.35
CA PHE A 83 -29.64 -2.90 -10.58
C PHE A 83 -30.24 -4.10 -9.83
N ALA A 84 -30.61 -3.93 -8.56
CA ALA A 84 -31.26 -4.96 -7.77
C ALA A 84 -32.61 -5.38 -8.38
N LYS A 85 -33.43 -4.42 -8.81
CA LYS A 85 -34.72 -4.70 -9.50
C LYS A 85 -34.58 -5.47 -10.80
N MET A 86 -33.43 -5.39 -11.47
CA MET A 86 -33.11 -6.19 -12.66
C MET A 86 -32.52 -7.57 -12.33
N GLY A 87 -32.43 -7.94 -11.03
CA GLY A 87 -31.88 -9.21 -10.58
C GLY A 87 -30.36 -9.20 -10.37
N GLY A 88 -29.74 -8.03 -10.36
CA GLY A 88 -28.33 -7.87 -10.05
C GLY A 88 -28.00 -8.26 -8.60
N LYS A 89 -26.80 -8.82 -8.37
CA LYS A 89 -26.36 -9.30 -7.06
C LYS A 89 -25.03 -8.71 -6.61
N TYR A 90 -24.10 -8.42 -7.53
CA TYR A 90 -22.73 -8.00 -7.23
C TYR A 90 -22.45 -6.64 -7.86
N LEU A 91 -22.37 -5.60 -7.03
CA LEU A 91 -22.09 -4.24 -7.44
C LEU A 91 -20.66 -3.84 -7.04
N PHE A 92 -19.85 -3.49 -8.03
CA PHE A 92 -18.48 -3.04 -7.85
C PHE A 92 -18.34 -1.57 -8.20
N ILE A 93 -17.81 -0.76 -7.28
CA ILE A 93 -17.68 0.69 -7.42
C ILE A 93 -16.20 1.05 -7.26
N ASP A 94 -15.55 1.38 -8.36
CA ASP A 94 -14.14 1.74 -8.39
C ASP A 94 -13.93 3.23 -8.11
N GLU A 95 -12.81 3.57 -7.46
CA GLU A 95 -12.43 4.93 -7.09
C GLU A 95 -13.56 5.69 -6.36
N ILE A 96 -14.22 5.01 -5.40
CA ILE A 96 -15.40 5.52 -4.65
C ILE A 96 -15.20 6.94 -4.11
N HIS A 97 -13.97 7.27 -3.83
CA HIS A 97 -13.56 8.56 -3.34
C HIS A 97 -13.85 9.73 -4.30
N LYS A 98 -14.05 9.48 -5.56
CA LYS A 98 -14.44 10.51 -6.54
C LYS A 98 -15.90 10.90 -6.43
N TYR A 99 -16.71 10.13 -5.70
CA TYR A 99 -18.13 10.39 -5.51
C TYR A 99 -18.39 11.10 -4.17
N LYS A 100 -19.07 12.24 -4.21
CA LYS A 100 -19.44 12.98 -3.01
C LYS A 100 -20.48 12.21 -2.17
N ASP A 101 -20.39 12.30 -0.85
CA ASP A 101 -21.31 11.64 0.11
C ASP A 101 -21.34 10.09 0.01
N TRP A 102 -20.31 9.48 -0.58
CA TRP A 102 -20.18 8.05 -0.84
C TRP A 102 -20.49 7.15 0.36
N ALA A 103 -19.96 7.50 1.54
CA ALA A 103 -20.12 6.68 2.74
C ALA A 103 -21.59 6.61 3.21
N ARG A 104 -22.31 7.73 3.11
CA ARG A 104 -23.74 7.78 3.41
C ARG A 104 -24.54 6.93 2.43
N GLU A 105 -24.22 7.00 1.16
CA GLU A 105 -24.96 6.23 0.14
C GLU A 105 -24.63 4.74 0.22
N LEU A 106 -23.39 4.34 0.44
CA LEU A 106 -23.04 2.94 0.69
C LEU A 106 -23.75 2.38 1.93
N LYS A 107 -23.88 3.18 2.99
CA LYS A 107 -24.66 2.79 4.17
C LYS A 107 -26.13 2.53 3.81
N LEU A 108 -26.76 3.43 3.06
CA LEU A 108 -28.15 3.25 2.61
C LEU A 108 -28.31 2.03 1.72
N ILE A 109 -27.39 1.79 0.79
CA ILE A 109 -27.39 0.59 -0.06
C ILE A 109 -27.29 -0.68 0.81
N TYR A 110 -26.38 -0.70 1.77
CA TYR A 110 -26.27 -1.83 2.69
C TYR A 110 -27.54 -2.08 3.51
N ASP A 111 -28.16 -1.02 4.01
CA ASP A 111 -29.33 -1.13 4.89
C ASP A 111 -30.61 -1.49 4.12
N TYR A 112 -30.75 -1.09 2.85
CA TYR A 112 -31.98 -1.27 2.05
C TYR A 112 -31.93 -2.46 1.06
N HIS A 113 -30.76 -2.91 0.64
CA HIS A 113 -30.57 -3.99 -0.33
C HIS A 113 -29.80 -5.15 0.27
N ALA A 114 -30.49 -5.97 1.08
CA ALA A 114 -29.88 -7.12 1.76
C ALA A 114 -29.35 -8.18 0.79
N GLU A 115 -29.86 -8.22 -0.42
CA GLU A 115 -29.51 -9.12 -1.52
C GLU A 115 -28.23 -8.72 -2.27
N LEU A 116 -27.80 -7.44 -2.15
CA LEU A 116 -26.63 -6.96 -2.86
C LEU A 116 -25.33 -7.22 -2.08
N HIS A 117 -24.36 -7.77 -2.77
CA HIS A 117 -22.95 -7.73 -2.38
C HIS A 117 -22.30 -6.50 -3.03
N VAL A 118 -21.68 -5.66 -2.23
CA VAL A 118 -21.07 -4.40 -2.69
C VAL A 118 -19.59 -4.41 -2.40
N MET A 119 -18.76 -4.23 -3.42
CA MET A 119 -17.35 -3.99 -3.24
C MET A 119 -16.98 -2.60 -3.78
N PHE A 120 -16.21 -1.86 -3.02
CA PHE A 120 -15.71 -0.57 -3.46
C PHE A 120 -14.19 -0.47 -3.30
N THR A 121 -13.56 0.25 -4.22
CA THR A 121 -12.13 0.55 -4.11
C THR A 121 -11.92 2.03 -3.87
N GLY A 122 -10.77 2.36 -3.30
CA GLY A 122 -10.40 3.75 -3.09
C GLY A 122 -8.92 3.94 -2.78
N SER A 123 -8.50 5.20 -2.72
CA SER A 123 -7.19 5.56 -2.20
C SER A 123 -7.14 5.34 -0.68
N SER A 124 -5.97 4.97 -0.14
CA SER A 124 -5.73 4.87 1.32
C SER A 124 -6.04 6.18 2.06
N VAL A 125 -6.08 7.30 1.35
CA VAL A 125 -6.48 8.61 1.90
C VAL A 125 -7.93 8.62 2.41
N LEU A 126 -8.79 7.69 1.95
CA LEU A 126 -10.18 7.58 2.41
C LEU A 126 -10.34 7.38 3.91
N ASP A 127 -9.37 6.78 4.58
CA ASP A 127 -9.38 6.66 6.05
C ASP A 127 -9.40 8.01 6.76
N ILE A 128 -9.00 9.08 6.07
CA ILE A 128 -9.03 10.45 6.60
C ILE A 128 -10.45 11.01 6.56
N ALA A 129 -11.29 10.51 5.64
CA ALA A 129 -12.65 11.00 5.48
C ALA A 129 -13.52 10.54 6.66
N LYS A 130 -14.26 11.48 7.28
CA LYS A 130 -15.21 11.24 8.37
C LYS A 130 -16.24 10.14 8.07
N GLY A 131 -16.40 9.75 6.81
CA GLY A 131 -17.36 8.73 6.37
C GLY A 131 -16.92 7.28 6.57
N ALA A 132 -15.63 6.98 6.68
CA ALA A 132 -15.15 5.60 6.88
C ALA A 132 -15.64 5.01 8.22
N PHE A 133 -15.81 5.85 9.26
CA PHE A 133 -16.35 5.43 10.55
C PHE A 133 -17.80 4.93 10.48
N ASP A 134 -18.62 5.45 9.57
CA ASP A 134 -20.01 5.02 9.40
C ASP A 134 -20.15 3.60 8.82
N LEU A 135 -19.13 3.13 8.12
CA LEU A 135 -19.09 1.80 7.51
C LEU A 135 -18.37 0.74 8.36
N SER A 136 -17.75 1.12 9.48
CA SER A 136 -16.90 0.24 10.30
C SER A 136 -17.59 -1.05 10.80
N ARG A 137 -18.94 -1.06 10.87
CA ARG A 137 -19.75 -2.24 11.24
C ARG A 137 -20.39 -2.95 10.03
N ARG A 138 -20.17 -2.45 8.81
CA ARG A 138 -20.83 -2.92 7.60
C ARG A 138 -19.87 -3.48 6.57
N ALA A 139 -18.69 -2.90 6.46
CA ALA A 139 -17.70 -3.25 5.46
C ALA A 139 -16.47 -3.93 6.09
N LEU A 140 -15.99 -5.00 5.46
CA LEU A 140 -14.65 -5.52 5.69
C LEU A 140 -13.67 -4.69 4.88
N MET A 141 -12.77 -3.99 5.59
CA MET A 141 -11.78 -3.12 4.98
C MET A 141 -10.45 -3.84 4.82
N TYR A 142 -9.92 -3.84 3.59
CA TYR A 142 -8.62 -4.40 3.24
C TYR A 142 -7.71 -3.30 2.71
N GLU A 143 -6.42 -3.38 3.06
CA GLU A 143 -5.40 -2.47 2.55
C GLU A 143 -4.41 -3.23 1.67
N MET A 144 -4.30 -2.83 0.39
CA MET A 144 -3.46 -3.47 -0.61
C MET A 144 -2.20 -2.64 -0.84
N GLN A 145 -1.05 -3.25 -0.62
CA GLN A 145 0.26 -2.66 -0.87
C GLN A 145 0.69 -2.83 -2.33
N GLY A 146 1.81 -2.20 -2.71
CA GLY A 146 2.46 -2.48 -3.99
C GLY A 146 3.00 -3.92 -4.07
N LEU A 147 3.68 -4.26 -5.17
CA LEU A 147 4.26 -5.60 -5.33
C LEU A 147 5.32 -5.89 -4.26
N SER A 148 5.27 -7.07 -3.68
CA SER A 148 6.42 -7.66 -3.00
C SER A 148 7.47 -8.09 -4.02
N TYR A 149 8.69 -8.42 -3.56
CA TYR A 149 9.70 -8.99 -4.46
C TYR A 149 9.24 -10.33 -5.03
N ARG A 150 8.52 -11.15 -4.25
CA ARG A 150 7.91 -12.39 -4.70
C ARG A 150 6.93 -12.15 -5.88
N GLU A 151 6.01 -11.20 -5.72
CA GLU A 151 5.04 -10.87 -6.76
C GLU A 151 5.69 -10.26 -8.01
N TYR A 152 6.75 -9.47 -7.83
CA TYR A 152 7.54 -8.93 -8.92
C TYR A 152 8.20 -10.04 -9.74
N LEU A 153 8.81 -11.03 -9.09
CA LEU A 153 9.42 -12.20 -9.75
C LEU A 153 8.37 -12.99 -10.54
N GLU A 154 7.20 -13.21 -9.95
CA GLU A 154 6.12 -13.92 -10.62
C GLU A 154 5.59 -13.14 -11.84
N LEU A 155 5.27 -11.86 -11.67
CA LEU A 155 4.66 -11.04 -12.72
C LEU A 155 5.59 -10.78 -13.91
N PHE A 156 6.87 -10.47 -13.66
CA PHE A 156 7.80 -10.02 -14.70
C PHE A 156 8.78 -11.08 -15.17
N HIS A 157 9.02 -12.12 -14.37
CA HIS A 157 10.01 -13.16 -14.68
C HIS A 157 9.43 -14.57 -14.70
N GLY A 158 8.14 -14.75 -14.34
CA GLY A 158 7.51 -16.08 -14.30
C GLY A 158 8.09 -17.00 -13.23
N ILE A 159 8.75 -16.45 -12.22
CA ILE A 159 9.39 -17.20 -11.14
C ILE A 159 8.44 -17.22 -9.94
N HIS A 160 7.98 -18.40 -9.58
CA HIS A 160 6.99 -18.58 -8.51
C HIS A 160 7.66 -18.97 -7.19
N PHE A 161 7.34 -18.22 -6.14
CA PHE A 161 7.67 -18.53 -4.76
C PHE A 161 6.41 -18.64 -3.90
N PRO A 162 6.36 -19.56 -2.92
CA PRO A 162 5.31 -19.54 -1.91
C PRO A 162 5.47 -18.30 -1.01
N VAL A 163 4.35 -17.86 -0.42
CA VAL A 163 4.38 -16.88 0.66
C VAL A 163 5.03 -17.52 1.88
N CYS A 164 5.98 -16.83 2.51
CA CYS A 164 6.68 -17.29 3.70
C CYS A 164 6.20 -16.54 4.95
N THR A 165 6.18 -17.22 6.10
CA THR A 165 5.99 -16.54 7.39
C THR A 165 7.30 -15.96 7.89
N LEU A 166 7.21 -15.03 8.85
CA LEU A 166 8.42 -14.48 9.50
C LEU A 166 9.25 -15.56 10.17
N GLU A 167 8.60 -16.53 10.80
CA GLU A 167 9.27 -17.68 11.45
C GLU A 167 10.06 -18.52 10.44
N GLN A 168 9.47 -18.81 9.26
CA GLN A 168 10.17 -19.53 8.20
C GLN A 168 11.39 -18.76 7.68
N LEU A 169 11.31 -17.42 7.58
CA LEU A 169 12.46 -16.60 7.22
C LEU A 169 13.57 -16.68 8.28
N MET A 170 13.19 -16.58 9.57
CA MET A 170 14.14 -16.66 10.69
C MET A 170 14.80 -18.03 10.81
N GLN A 171 14.08 -19.10 10.48
CA GLN A 171 14.58 -20.47 10.44
C GLN A 171 15.28 -20.81 9.12
N GLN A 172 15.28 -19.88 8.16
CA GLN A 172 15.85 -20.04 6.80
C GLN A 172 15.20 -21.18 6.01
N GLU A 173 13.93 -21.43 6.27
CA GLU A 173 13.11 -22.47 5.60
C GLU A 173 12.46 -21.96 4.30
N VAL A 174 13.13 -21.04 3.60
CA VAL A 174 12.68 -20.57 2.29
C VAL A 174 13.15 -21.55 1.22
N ASN A 175 12.22 -22.16 0.52
CA ASN A 175 12.54 -23.08 -0.57
C ASN A 175 12.97 -22.28 -1.82
N ILE A 176 14.26 -22.24 -2.08
CA ILE A 176 14.85 -21.53 -3.23
C ILE A 176 14.89 -22.50 -4.42
N PRO A 177 14.24 -22.17 -5.56
CA PRO A 177 14.30 -23.00 -6.75
C PRO A 177 15.73 -23.22 -7.25
N THR A 178 16.03 -24.42 -7.72
CA THR A 178 17.36 -24.76 -8.23
C THR A 178 17.74 -23.84 -9.39
N GLY A 179 18.90 -23.21 -9.31
CA GLY A 179 19.43 -22.28 -10.30
C GLY A 179 18.90 -20.84 -10.19
N PHE A 180 18.04 -20.56 -9.23
CA PHE A 180 17.62 -19.17 -8.99
C PHE A 180 18.74 -18.39 -8.27
N LEU A 181 19.05 -17.21 -8.79
CA LEU A 181 20.00 -16.26 -8.20
C LEU A 181 19.23 -15.12 -7.55
N PRO A 182 19.07 -15.13 -6.22
CA PRO A 182 18.19 -14.17 -5.52
C PRO A 182 18.52 -12.71 -5.77
N LEU A 183 19.77 -12.36 -6.01
CA LEU A 183 20.22 -10.99 -6.20
C LEU A 183 20.12 -10.50 -7.65
N GLU A 184 19.94 -11.41 -8.63
CA GLU A 184 19.91 -11.06 -10.06
C GLU A 184 18.84 -10.00 -10.38
N HIS A 185 17.64 -10.14 -9.81
CA HIS A 185 16.52 -9.24 -10.06
C HIS A 185 16.23 -8.27 -8.91
N PHE A 186 16.90 -8.45 -7.76
CA PHE A 186 16.57 -7.69 -6.57
C PHE A 186 16.90 -6.19 -6.68
N ALA A 187 18.04 -5.86 -7.28
CA ALA A 187 18.42 -4.47 -7.51
C ALA A 187 17.42 -3.75 -8.44
N ASP A 188 16.93 -4.44 -9.47
CA ASP A 188 15.92 -3.92 -10.39
C ASP A 188 14.57 -3.73 -9.70
N TYR A 189 14.15 -4.70 -8.88
CA TYR A 189 12.96 -4.57 -8.05
C TYR A 189 13.03 -3.33 -7.13
N LEU A 190 14.11 -3.12 -6.42
CA LEU A 190 14.28 -1.96 -5.54
C LEU A 190 14.12 -0.63 -6.29
N GLN A 191 14.61 -0.56 -7.53
CA GLN A 191 14.56 0.64 -8.34
C GLN A 191 13.18 0.91 -8.95
N ARG A 192 12.44 -0.12 -9.39
CA ARG A 192 11.23 0.03 -10.18
C ARG A 192 10.13 -1.00 -9.95
N GLY A 193 10.36 -2.01 -9.09
CA GLY A 193 9.51 -3.19 -9.00
C GLY A 193 8.27 -3.05 -8.11
N TYR A 194 8.10 -1.97 -7.36
CA TYR A 194 6.99 -1.84 -6.42
C TYR A 194 5.62 -1.71 -7.08
N TYR A 195 5.56 -1.18 -8.31
CA TYR A 195 4.30 -0.98 -9.03
C TYR A 195 4.13 -2.01 -10.16
N PRO A 196 2.91 -2.55 -10.40
CA PRO A 196 2.66 -3.59 -11.40
C PRO A 196 2.67 -3.11 -12.85
N PHE A 197 3.06 -1.88 -13.11
CA PHE A 197 3.25 -1.37 -14.46
C PHE A 197 4.73 -1.03 -14.66
N SER A 198 5.33 -1.67 -15.65
CA SER A 198 6.75 -1.50 -15.98
C SER A 198 6.99 -1.05 -17.41
N VAL A 199 5.95 -0.60 -18.12
CA VAL A 199 6.04 -0.22 -19.53
C VAL A 199 6.33 1.28 -19.64
N GLY A 200 7.42 1.64 -20.31
CA GLY A 200 7.81 3.03 -20.58
C GLY A 200 8.72 3.65 -19.49
N ASP A 201 8.71 4.97 -19.40
CA ASP A 201 9.48 5.71 -18.39
C ASP A 201 8.76 5.64 -17.02
N ILE A 202 9.12 4.62 -16.25
CA ILE A 202 8.54 4.37 -14.92
C ILE A 202 8.74 5.56 -13.97
N ARG A 203 9.87 6.26 -14.09
CA ARG A 203 10.15 7.44 -13.26
C ARG A 203 9.14 8.56 -13.52
N MET A 204 8.88 8.85 -14.79
CA MET A 204 7.88 9.86 -15.17
C MET A 204 6.49 9.44 -14.71
N TYR A 205 6.13 8.17 -14.86
CA TYR A 205 4.84 7.66 -14.38
C TYR A 205 4.67 7.82 -12.87
N ILE A 206 5.68 7.43 -12.08
CA ILE A 206 5.63 7.55 -10.61
C ILE A 206 5.54 9.02 -10.19
N GLN A 207 6.26 9.93 -10.87
CA GLN A 207 6.11 11.35 -10.61
C GLN A 207 4.68 11.85 -10.88
N GLN A 208 4.03 11.36 -11.92
CA GLN A 208 2.61 11.68 -12.19
C GLN A 208 1.70 11.12 -11.09
N VAL A 209 1.91 9.88 -10.64
CA VAL A 209 1.16 9.30 -9.51
C VAL A 209 1.32 10.14 -8.24
N VAL A 210 2.54 10.51 -7.87
CA VAL A 210 2.82 11.35 -6.70
C VAL A 210 2.14 12.72 -6.84
N ASN A 211 2.24 13.35 -8.01
CA ASN A 211 1.59 14.63 -8.26
C ASN A 211 0.07 14.54 -8.15
N ALA A 212 -0.55 13.54 -8.78
CA ALA A 212 -2.00 13.34 -8.71
C ALA A 212 -2.47 13.08 -7.27
N THR A 213 -1.72 12.28 -6.51
CA THR A 213 -2.01 12.02 -5.10
C THR A 213 -1.98 13.29 -4.26
N ILE A 214 -0.96 14.15 -4.43
CA ILE A 214 -0.79 15.37 -3.63
C ILE A 214 -1.70 16.51 -4.09
N GLU A 215 -1.92 16.66 -5.40
CA GLU A 215 -2.66 17.79 -5.95
C GLU A 215 -4.16 17.52 -6.09
N THR A 216 -4.55 16.27 -6.16
CA THR A 216 -5.95 15.89 -6.39
C THR A 216 -6.52 15.06 -5.23
N ASP A 217 -5.89 13.92 -4.91
CA ASP A 217 -6.49 12.97 -3.97
C ASP A 217 -6.50 13.52 -2.52
N ILE A 218 -5.37 13.98 -1.98
CA ILE A 218 -5.31 14.52 -0.60
C ILE A 218 -6.20 15.77 -0.42
N PRO A 219 -6.14 16.81 -1.28
CA PRO A 219 -6.98 18.00 -1.12
C PRO A 219 -8.48 17.73 -1.16
N GLN A 220 -8.92 16.79 -1.98
CA GLN A 220 -10.32 16.45 -2.11
C GLN A 220 -10.95 15.94 -0.79
N TYR A 221 -10.13 15.31 0.09
CA TYR A 221 -10.61 14.74 1.35
C TYR A 221 -10.45 15.62 2.57
N ALA A 222 -9.38 16.40 2.58
CA ALA A 222 -9.00 17.16 3.75
C ALA A 222 -9.43 18.64 3.68
N ASP A 223 -10.25 19.00 2.68
CA ASP A 223 -10.62 20.41 2.38
C ASP A 223 -9.39 21.33 2.33
N LEU A 224 -8.31 20.82 1.74
CA LEU A 224 -7.04 21.52 1.73
C LEU A 224 -6.96 22.50 0.57
N THR A 225 -6.33 23.63 0.85
CA THR A 225 -6.07 24.66 -0.17
C THR A 225 -4.90 24.26 -1.09
N VAL A 226 -4.81 24.88 -2.27
CA VAL A 226 -3.65 24.79 -3.18
C VAL A 226 -2.33 25.09 -2.47
N SER A 227 -2.35 26.03 -1.52
CA SER A 227 -1.19 26.36 -0.68
C SER A 227 -0.72 25.14 0.13
N THR A 228 -1.64 24.35 0.68
CA THR A 228 -1.31 23.15 1.46
C THR A 228 -0.74 22.05 0.58
N ALA A 229 -1.25 21.86 -0.64
CA ALA A 229 -0.67 20.92 -1.60
C ALA A 229 0.80 21.27 -1.93
N ARG A 230 1.14 22.54 -2.08
CA ARG A 230 2.54 22.96 -2.25
C ARG A 230 3.40 22.64 -1.03
N LYS A 231 2.87 22.81 0.19
CA LYS A 231 3.58 22.44 1.42
C LYS A 231 3.79 20.94 1.54
N LEU A 232 2.82 20.12 1.16
CA LEU A 232 2.97 18.67 1.08
C LEU A 232 4.08 18.26 0.11
N LYS A 233 4.16 18.87 -1.09
CA LYS A 233 5.25 18.61 -2.04
C LYS A 233 6.61 19.01 -1.47
N ARG A 234 6.72 20.19 -0.84
CA ARG A 234 7.97 20.62 -0.20
C ARG A 234 8.37 19.68 0.93
N LEU A 235 7.41 19.24 1.76
CA LEU A 235 7.67 18.29 2.84
C LEU A 235 8.16 16.94 2.27
N LEU A 236 7.51 16.42 1.24
CA LEU A 236 7.94 15.16 0.60
C LEU A 236 9.36 15.29 0.01
N ALA A 237 9.70 16.43 -0.59
CA ALA A 237 11.05 16.69 -1.09
C ALA A 237 12.09 16.75 0.03
N ILE A 238 11.79 17.36 1.18
CA ILE A 238 12.67 17.37 2.37
C ILE A 238 12.90 15.94 2.85
N ILE A 239 11.83 15.13 2.97
CA ILE A 239 11.93 13.73 3.39
C ILE A 239 12.77 12.91 2.39
N ALA A 240 12.53 13.08 1.09
CA ALA A 240 13.25 12.34 0.04
C ALA A 240 14.78 12.61 0.04
N GLN A 241 15.20 13.81 0.42
CA GLN A 241 16.61 14.19 0.48
C GLN A 241 17.31 13.75 1.77
N SER A 242 16.57 13.44 2.83
CA SER A 242 17.10 13.26 4.19
C SER A 242 16.77 11.91 4.81
N ALA A 243 15.99 11.04 4.13
CA ALA A 243 15.55 9.75 4.70
C ALA A 243 16.73 8.73 4.82
N PRO A 244 16.75 7.85 5.85
CA PRO A 244 15.88 7.84 7.01
C PRO A 244 16.18 9.04 7.90
N PHE A 245 15.16 9.71 8.33
CA PHE A 245 15.38 11.00 8.93
C PHE A 245 14.62 11.08 10.27
N LYS A 246 15.35 11.50 11.30
CA LYS A 246 14.76 11.83 12.59
C LYS A 246 14.14 13.22 12.52
N PRO A 247 12.80 13.31 12.52
CA PRO A 247 12.16 14.58 12.20
C PRO A 247 12.35 15.61 13.32
N ASN A 248 12.93 16.76 12.99
CA ASN A 248 12.80 17.95 13.81
C ASN A 248 11.60 18.76 13.32
N MET A 249 10.42 18.47 13.87
CA MET A 249 9.15 19.05 13.44
C MET A 249 9.13 20.58 13.52
N SER A 250 9.88 21.19 14.45
CA SER A 250 9.97 22.65 14.58
C SER A 250 10.83 23.27 13.46
N GLN A 251 11.94 22.62 13.10
CA GLN A 251 12.78 23.06 12.00
C GLN A 251 12.03 22.94 10.65
N ILE A 252 11.35 21.82 10.42
CA ILE A 252 10.52 21.62 9.23
C ILE A 252 9.40 22.66 9.18
N GLY A 253 8.76 22.93 10.32
CA GLY A 253 7.72 23.95 10.42
C GLY A 253 8.22 25.33 10.01
N GLY A 254 9.44 25.71 10.43
CA GLY A 254 10.09 26.94 9.97
C GLY A 254 10.32 26.98 8.45
N GLN A 255 10.80 25.89 7.86
CA GLN A 255 11.01 25.79 6.40
C GLN A 255 9.71 25.85 5.59
N LEU A 256 8.62 25.34 6.13
CA LEU A 256 7.31 25.28 5.48
C LEU A 256 6.38 26.44 5.87
N GLU A 257 6.83 27.32 6.78
CA GLU A 257 6.04 28.42 7.33
C GLU A 257 4.72 27.93 7.96
N VAL A 258 4.82 26.88 8.79
CA VAL A 258 3.68 26.27 9.50
C VAL A 258 4.06 25.92 10.94
N SER A 259 3.06 25.72 11.80
CA SER A 259 3.28 25.26 13.16
C SER A 259 3.80 23.80 13.18
N ARG A 260 4.45 23.41 14.27
CA ARG A 260 4.90 22.04 14.52
C ARG A 260 3.75 21.01 14.39
N ASN A 261 2.56 21.35 14.89
CA ASN A 261 1.40 20.47 14.82
C ASN A 261 0.93 20.25 13.37
N ASN A 262 0.91 21.32 12.58
CA ASN A 262 0.58 21.22 11.16
C ASN A 262 1.58 20.35 10.37
N VAL A 263 2.86 20.30 10.76
CA VAL A 263 3.83 19.37 10.16
C VAL A 263 3.43 17.93 10.44
N ALA A 264 2.99 17.61 11.66
CA ALA A 264 2.53 16.26 12.01
C ALA A 264 1.29 15.87 11.19
N ASP A 265 0.35 16.79 11.01
CA ASP A 265 -0.84 16.56 10.17
C ASP A 265 -0.45 16.33 8.68
N LEU A 266 0.48 17.13 8.14
CA LEU A 266 0.98 16.95 6.78
C LEU A 266 1.69 15.59 6.62
N CYS A 267 2.47 15.15 7.62
CA CYS A 267 3.07 13.81 7.62
C CYS A 267 1.98 12.71 7.66
N ALA A 268 0.93 12.89 8.46
CA ALA A 268 -0.18 11.92 8.51
C ALA A 268 -0.90 11.80 7.17
N TYR A 269 -1.10 12.91 6.44
CA TYR A 269 -1.66 12.87 5.08
C TYR A 269 -0.74 12.13 4.10
N LEU A 270 0.56 12.39 4.11
CA LEU A 270 1.51 11.69 3.24
C LEU A 270 1.60 10.19 3.57
N GLU A 271 1.55 9.81 4.85
CA GLU A 271 1.57 8.41 5.29
C GLU A 271 0.31 7.66 4.81
N LYS A 272 -0.87 8.22 5.07
CA LYS A 272 -2.13 7.64 4.61
C LYS A 272 -2.24 7.57 3.08
N ALA A 273 -1.58 8.48 2.38
CA ALA A 273 -1.51 8.45 0.93
C ALA A 273 -0.52 7.41 0.37
N GLY A 274 0.21 6.69 1.22
CA GLY A 274 1.21 5.71 0.80
C GLY A 274 2.46 6.34 0.16
N LEU A 275 2.81 7.57 0.58
CA LEU A 275 4.02 8.25 0.09
C LEU A 275 5.17 8.20 1.09
N ILE A 276 4.88 8.08 2.38
CA ILE A 276 5.85 7.90 3.45
C ILE A 276 5.40 6.80 4.43
N GLY A 277 6.35 6.33 5.25
CA GLY A 277 6.10 5.50 6.41
C GLY A 277 6.74 6.11 7.65
N GLN A 278 6.00 6.16 8.75
CA GLN A 278 6.48 6.68 10.03
C GLN A 278 6.76 5.53 11.01
N LEU A 279 8.01 5.34 11.36
CA LEU A 279 8.42 4.39 12.40
C LEU A 279 8.23 5.06 13.77
N ARG A 280 7.42 4.44 14.63
CA ARG A 280 7.02 4.98 15.93
C ARG A 280 7.55 4.14 17.07
N THR A 281 7.67 4.76 18.26
CA THR A 281 7.94 4.05 19.51
C THR A 281 6.72 3.21 19.92
N SER A 282 6.97 2.10 20.62
CA SER A 282 5.87 1.28 21.18
C SER A 282 5.09 2.06 22.24
N THR A 283 3.77 1.84 22.31
CA THR A 283 2.84 2.47 23.26
C THR A 283 2.04 1.46 24.08
N GLY A 284 2.54 0.21 24.18
CA GLY A 284 1.90 -0.78 25.08
C GLY A 284 0.48 -1.20 24.71
N GLY A 285 0.08 -1.13 23.42
CA GLY A 285 -1.19 -1.72 22.96
C GLY A 285 -2.00 -0.89 21.97
N ILE A 286 -1.82 0.43 21.89
CA ILE A 286 -2.50 1.25 20.90
C ILE A 286 -1.50 1.62 19.79
N GLN A 287 -1.59 0.91 18.66
CA GLN A 287 -0.74 1.19 17.50
C GLN A 287 -0.97 2.62 16.98
N GLY A 288 0.10 3.23 16.48
CA GLY A 288 0.05 4.54 15.83
C GLY A 288 0.07 5.76 16.77
N LEU A 289 -0.07 5.61 18.09
CA LEU A 289 0.03 6.71 19.05
C LEU A 289 1.45 7.00 19.54
N GLY A 290 2.42 6.12 19.23
CA GLY A 290 3.82 6.32 19.61
C GLY A 290 4.44 7.56 18.97
N LYS A 291 5.45 8.13 19.64
CA LYS A 291 6.24 9.22 19.10
C LYS A 291 6.93 8.77 17.81
N VAL A 292 6.85 9.57 16.76
CA VAL A 292 7.60 9.32 15.50
C VAL A 292 9.09 9.47 15.76
N ASP A 293 9.85 8.42 15.50
CA ASP A 293 11.32 8.40 15.63
C ASP A 293 12.02 8.57 14.30
N LYS A 294 11.58 7.81 13.28
CA LYS A 294 12.11 7.89 11.91
C LYS A 294 10.98 8.05 10.89
N ILE A 295 11.27 8.74 9.81
CA ILE A 295 10.39 8.85 8.62
C ILE A 295 11.14 8.30 7.41
N TYR A 296 10.48 7.42 6.66
CA TYR A 296 10.95 6.83 5.41
C TYR A 296 10.05 7.27 4.26
N LEU A 297 10.55 7.27 3.03
CA LEU A 297 9.65 7.14 1.87
C LEU A 297 8.94 5.77 1.94
N ASP A 298 7.76 5.68 1.37
CA ASP A 298 6.93 4.46 1.50
C ASP A 298 7.62 3.20 1.01
N ASN A 299 8.30 3.30 -0.12
CA ASN A 299 8.96 2.17 -0.77
C ASN A 299 10.25 2.59 -1.49
N PRO A 300 11.16 1.65 -1.80
CA PRO A 300 12.43 1.94 -2.47
C PRO A 300 12.29 2.64 -3.83
N THR A 301 11.28 2.27 -4.62
CA THR A 301 11.05 2.87 -5.95
C THR A 301 10.80 4.38 -5.85
N LEU A 302 10.14 4.86 -4.78
CA LEU A 302 10.00 6.29 -4.51
C LEU A 302 11.35 6.96 -4.20
N ILE A 303 12.27 6.27 -3.50
CA ILE A 303 13.61 6.81 -3.24
C ILE A 303 14.33 7.06 -4.56
N TYR A 304 14.40 6.05 -5.43
CA TYR A 304 15.07 6.17 -6.73
C TYR A 304 14.42 7.21 -7.64
N THR A 305 13.12 7.42 -7.49
CA THR A 305 12.38 8.41 -8.29
C THR A 305 12.57 9.85 -7.79
N LEU A 306 12.53 10.06 -6.47
CA LEU A 306 12.44 11.40 -5.85
C LEU A 306 13.78 11.93 -5.33
N ALA A 307 14.69 11.07 -4.83
CA ALA A 307 15.97 11.48 -4.27
C ALA A 307 17.02 11.84 -5.34
N GLY A 308 16.78 11.55 -6.61
CA GLY A 308 17.67 11.89 -7.71
C GLY A 308 19.05 11.24 -7.60
N LYS A 309 20.11 12.06 -7.50
CA LYS A 309 21.51 11.58 -7.39
C LYS A 309 21.93 11.26 -5.96
N SER A 310 21.09 11.50 -4.96
CA SER A 310 21.41 11.39 -3.53
C SER A 310 20.85 10.11 -2.90
N VAL A 311 20.79 9.02 -3.67
CA VAL A 311 20.30 7.73 -3.15
C VAL A 311 21.34 7.10 -2.24
N GLU A 312 21.00 6.97 -0.95
CA GLU A 312 21.80 6.25 0.03
C GLU A 312 21.32 4.82 0.18
N ILE A 313 22.21 3.86 -0.09
CA ILE A 313 21.87 2.42 -0.08
C ILE A 313 21.42 1.94 1.31
N GLY A 314 21.93 2.52 2.39
CA GLY A 314 21.45 2.22 3.75
C GLY A 314 19.97 2.53 3.91
N THR A 315 19.55 3.70 3.42
CA THR A 315 18.14 4.11 3.39
C THR A 315 17.26 3.16 2.57
N VAL A 316 17.74 2.75 1.39
CA VAL A 316 17.01 1.81 0.52
C VAL A 316 16.74 0.49 1.25
N ARG A 317 17.74 -0.05 1.98
CA ARG A 317 17.65 -1.30 2.75
C ARG A 317 16.61 -1.20 3.87
N GLU A 318 16.72 -0.17 4.71
CA GLU A 318 15.78 0.05 5.81
C GLU A 318 14.36 0.30 5.28
N THR A 319 14.20 1.08 4.21
CA THR A 319 12.91 1.35 3.59
C THR A 319 12.28 0.07 3.03
N PHE A 320 13.04 -0.77 2.33
CA PHE A 320 12.55 -2.06 1.84
C PHE A 320 12.08 -2.95 2.99
N PHE A 321 12.92 -3.13 4.00
CA PHE A 321 12.59 -3.95 5.17
C PHE A 321 11.31 -3.45 5.85
N PHE A 322 11.22 -2.16 6.13
CA PHE A 322 10.07 -1.55 6.77
C PHE A 322 8.80 -1.66 5.92
N ASN A 323 8.89 -1.41 4.61
CA ASN A 323 7.76 -1.52 3.69
C ASN A 323 7.21 -2.96 3.64
N GLN A 324 8.09 -3.97 3.51
CA GLN A 324 7.66 -5.36 3.37
C GLN A 324 7.11 -5.96 4.69
N THR A 325 7.48 -5.43 5.85
CA THR A 325 7.07 -5.97 7.16
C THR A 325 5.86 -5.27 7.76
N ARG A 326 5.79 -3.93 7.71
CA ARG A 326 4.79 -3.13 8.45
C ARG A 326 3.33 -3.37 8.05
N SER A 327 3.09 -3.90 6.87
CA SER A 327 1.73 -4.15 6.37
C SER A 327 1.07 -5.40 6.98
N PHE A 328 1.87 -6.26 7.60
CA PHE A 328 1.43 -7.55 8.11
C PHE A 328 1.74 -7.77 9.59
N MET A 329 2.65 -6.96 10.13
CA MET A 329 3.14 -7.10 11.50
C MET A 329 3.29 -5.72 12.15
N PRO A 330 3.05 -5.59 13.45
CA PRO A 330 3.39 -4.39 14.21
C PRO A 330 4.90 -4.17 14.20
N VAL A 331 5.36 -3.09 13.57
CA VAL A 331 6.77 -2.68 13.53
C VAL A 331 6.94 -1.38 14.29
N THR A 332 7.83 -1.38 15.27
CA THR A 332 8.17 -0.21 16.09
C THR A 332 9.69 0.00 16.14
N VAL A 333 10.09 1.13 16.68
CA VAL A 333 11.50 1.41 16.97
C VAL A 333 12.03 0.41 17.99
N SER A 334 13.19 -0.18 17.72
CA SER A 334 13.92 -0.94 18.71
C SER A 334 14.73 0.00 19.61
N PRO A 335 14.76 -0.20 20.94
CA PRO A 335 15.61 0.58 21.85
C PRO A 335 17.10 0.35 21.65
N ILE A 336 17.49 -0.73 20.97
CA ILE A 336 18.88 -1.21 20.83
C ILE A 336 19.35 -1.38 19.39
N SER A 337 18.43 -1.31 18.42
CA SER A 337 18.72 -1.54 17.00
C SER A 337 17.76 -0.74 16.10
N ASP A 338 17.56 -1.18 14.84
CA ASP A 338 16.72 -0.45 13.89
C ASP A 338 15.22 -0.69 14.11
N PHE A 339 14.78 -1.97 14.19
CA PHE A 339 13.37 -2.35 14.19
C PHE A 339 13.05 -3.37 15.27
N LEU A 340 11.85 -3.29 15.82
CA LEU A 340 11.24 -4.27 16.71
C LEU A 340 9.92 -4.73 16.11
N ILE A 341 9.79 -6.02 15.79
CA ILE A 341 8.57 -6.64 15.24
C ILE A 341 7.86 -7.42 16.33
N ASP A 342 6.52 -7.24 16.42
CA ASP A 342 5.62 -7.88 17.39
C ASP A 342 6.05 -7.69 18.87
N GLY A 343 6.82 -6.63 19.14
CA GLY A 343 7.36 -6.39 20.47
C GLY A 343 8.37 -7.46 20.95
N LYS A 344 8.80 -8.36 20.08
CA LYS A 344 9.59 -9.56 20.41
C LYS A 344 10.88 -9.70 19.61
N TYR A 345 10.82 -9.50 18.30
CA TYR A 345 11.95 -9.76 17.42
C TYR A 345 12.67 -8.47 17.05
N THR A 346 13.95 -8.41 17.37
CA THR A 346 14.81 -7.23 17.09
C THR A 346 15.61 -7.45 15.82
N PHE A 347 15.55 -6.48 14.91
CA PHE A 347 16.24 -6.54 13.62
C PHE A 347 17.18 -5.36 13.43
N GLU A 348 18.39 -5.65 12.96
CA GLU A 348 19.38 -4.69 12.52
C GLU A 348 19.66 -4.87 11.03
N VAL A 349 19.39 -3.82 10.23
CA VAL A 349 19.48 -3.86 8.77
C VAL A 349 20.79 -3.25 8.30
N GLY A 350 21.49 -3.91 7.37
CA GLY A 350 22.72 -3.36 6.83
C GLY A 350 23.24 -4.07 5.58
N GLY A 351 24.42 -3.65 5.13
CA GLY A 351 25.12 -4.28 4.02
C GLY A 351 25.89 -5.53 4.42
N LYS A 352 26.52 -6.20 3.44
CA LYS A 352 27.28 -7.44 3.61
C LYS A 352 28.27 -7.42 4.78
N LYS A 353 28.91 -6.27 5.02
CA LYS A 353 29.96 -6.11 6.07
C LYS A 353 29.39 -5.75 7.46
N LYS A 354 28.05 -5.64 7.62
CA LYS A 354 27.43 -5.30 8.91
C LYS A 354 27.84 -6.33 9.98
N LYS A 355 28.33 -5.84 11.13
CA LYS A 355 28.75 -6.66 12.24
C LYS A 355 27.58 -6.96 13.18
N GLN A 356 27.64 -8.07 13.91
CA GLN A 356 26.59 -8.51 14.84
C GLN A 356 26.75 -7.91 16.25
N ASN A 357 27.69 -7.01 16.49
CA ASN A 357 28.12 -6.61 17.82
C ASN A 357 27.00 -6.09 18.74
N GLN A 358 25.97 -5.46 18.15
CA GLN A 358 24.85 -4.89 18.91
C GLN A 358 23.84 -5.94 19.37
N LEU A 359 23.76 -7.10 18.69
CA LEU A 359 22.74 -8.13 18.93
C LEU A 359 23.32 -9.44 19.49
N GLN A 360 24.62 -9.49 19.82
CA GLN A 360 25.36 -10.71 20.18
C GLN A 360 24.76 -11.45 21.41
N ASN A 361 24.07 -10.73 22.32
CA ASN A 361 23.48 -11.29 23.54
C ASN A 361 21.98 -11.01 23.64
N ILE A 362 21.35 -10.70 22.54
CA ILE A 362 19.91 -10.38 22.49
C ILE A 362 19.15 -11.61 22.06
N GLU A 363 18.34 -12.15 22.95
CA GLU A 363 17.37 -13.17 22.60
C GLU A 363 16.43 -12.62 21.50
N ASN A 364 16.22 -13.40 20.44
CA ASN A 364 15.44 -12.97 19.25
C ASN A 364 16.04 -11.77 18.50
N GLY A 365 17.37 -11.60 18.51
CA GLY A 365 18.10 -10.60 17.74
C GLY A 365 18.59 -11.14 16.40
N TYR A 366 18.23 -10.46 15.30
CA TYR A 366 18.57 -10.88 13.92
C TYR A 366 19.26 -9.76 13.15
N VAL A 367 20.26 -10.11 12.35
CA VAL A 367 20.93 -9.18 11.45
C VAL A 367 20.47 -9.44 10.02
N VAL A 368 19.85 -8.43 9.42
CA VAL A 368 19.40 -8.49 8.03
C VAL A 368 20.48 -7.91 7.13
N LYS A 369 21.04 -8.74 6.26
CA LYS A 369 22.13 -8.33 5.37
C LYS A 369 21.71 -8.30 3.92
N ASP A 370 22.03 -7.19 3.27
CA ASP A 370 22.01 -7.07 1.83
C ASP A 370 23.29 -7.64 1.19
N ASP A 371 23.26 -7.88 -0.13
CA ASP A 371 24.35 -8.44 -0.92
C ASP A 371 24.81 -9.86 -0.46
N ILE A 372 23.90 -10.64 0.12
CA ILE A 372 24.08 -12.06 0.41
C ILE A 372 22.87 -12.86 -0.10
N GLU A 373 23.13 -14.03 -0.66
CA GLU A 373 22.09 -14.92 -1.19
C GLU A 373 21.53 -15.85 -0.12
N THR A 374 22.38 -16.33 0.76
CA THR A 374 22.05 -17.29 1.83
C THR A 374 22.41 -16.73 3.19
N GLY A 375 21.57 -17.05 4.18
CA GLY A 375 21.80 -16.69 5.57
C GLY A 375 22.47 -17.83 6.37
N TYR A 376 22.79 -17.55 7.62
CA TYR A 376 23.26 -18.54 8.60
C TYR A 376 23.08 -18.03 10.03
N GLY A 377 22.72 -18.92 10.95
CA GLY A 377 22.43 -18.53 12.34
C GLY A 377 21.33 -17.48 12.42
N ASN A 378 21.65 -16.33 13.01
CA ASN A 378 20.72 -15.19 13.11
C ASN A 378 20.92 -14.13 11.99
N ILE A 379 21.63 -14.47 10.92
CA ILE A 379 21.79 -13.61 9.74
C ILE A 379 20.79 -14.03 8.67
N ILE A 380 19.95 -13.09 8.25
CA ILE A 380 18.90 -13.29 7.24
C ILE A 380 19.20 -12.39 6.04
N PRO A 381 19.17 -12.92 4.79
CA PRO A 381 19.28 -12.09 3.60
C PRO A 381 18.12 -11.09 3.48
N LEU A 382 18.43 -9.85 3.11
CA LEU A 382 17.43 -8.79 2.99
C LEU A 382 16.33 -9.15 1.99
N TRP A 383 16.68 -9.73 0.84
CA TRP A 383 15.72 -10.09 -0.21
C TRP A 383 14.61 -11.04 0.26
N MET A 384 14.88 -11.89 1.27
CA MET A 384 13.91 -12.85 1.80
C MET A 384 12.66 -12.16 2.39
N PHE A 385 12.80 -10.96 2.93
CA PHE A 385 11.64 -10.20 3.44
C PHE A 385 10.64 -9.82 2.34
N GLY A 386 11.04 -9.85 1.08
CA GLY A 386 10.13 -9.72 -0.05
C GLY A 386 9.30 -10.97 -0.36
N MET A 387 9.41 -12.05 0.44
CA MET A 387 8.62 -13.29 0.32
C MET A 387 7.45 -13.35 1.30
N LEU A 388 7.25 -12.33 2.13
CA LEU A 388 6.22 -12.29 3.18
C LEU A 388 4.79 -12.15 2.63
N TYR A 389 4.62 -11.69 1.37
CA TYR A 389 3.31 -11.58 0.74
C TYR A 389 3.36 -11.68 -0.78
#